data_600334bfcb356c2eca59bde15e5f790b
#
_entry.id   600334bfcb356c2eca59bde15e5f790b
#
_cell.length_a   1.000
_cell.length_b   1.000
_cell.length_c   1.000
_cell.angle_alpha   90.00
_cell.angle_beta   90.00
_cell.angle_gamma   90.00
#
_symmetry.space_group_name_H-M   'P 1'
#
loop_
_entity.id
_entity.type
_entity.pdbx_description
1 polymer ?
#
loop_
_entity_poly.entity_id
_entity_poly.type
_entity_poly.pdbx_seq_one_letter_code
_entity_poly.pdbx_strand_id
1 'polypeptide(L)'
;MGVTKHGKVAVLTNYREDKCAQAVGVHSRGRIVNSWLTSSPSEGQTTHDFVREMVASPEAKQVGGFSLVCGHVNEPLAIVSNRSSDMDHITWVAAEKNQTRGLSNTSVDDRTWPKILDGENLMQRAIGDHVQAQEDEDTLLQRLLGVLSTDTLPRLPEGTSVQNYIQHLRESIFVPVIGAEDDVNKEAEDTAAARIEDEMKQPQVNGPLDQNYSSGPYGTQKQTVLLARPDGRVRYFERTLYDNDARAVPIGQGDRSFEFHVEQ
;
A
#
# COMPACT_ATOMS: atom_id res chain seq x y z
N MET A 1 3.64 4.22 -2.58
CA MET A 1 3.65 5.35 -1.63
C MET A 1 4.68 6.37 -2.11
N GLY A 2 4.40 7.64 -1.93
CA GLY A 2 5.33 8.73 -2.25
C GLY A 2 5.05 9.97 -1.42
N VAL A 3 6.09 10.80 -1.27
CA VAL A 3 6.02 12.13 -0.69
C VAL A 3 6.87 13.08 -1.52
N THR A 4 6.42 14.32 -1.70
CA THR A 4 7.15 15.35 -2.43
C THR A 4 7.78 16.35 -1.46
N LYS A 5 8.75 17.12 -1.94
CA LYS A 5 9.34 18.22 -1.17
C LYS A 5 8.35 19.33 -0.80
N HIS A 6 7.26 19.46 -1.58
CA HIS A 6 6.16 20.39 -1.28
C HIS A 6 5.10 19.78 -0.34
N GLY A 7 5.40 18.66 0.30
CA GLY A 7 4.56 18.03 1.32
C GLY A 7 3.39 17.19 0.81
N LYS A 8 3.22 17.00 -0.51
CA LYS A 8 2.18 16.09 -1.02
C LYS A 8 2.51 14.64 -0.67
N VAL A 9 1.54 13.92 -0.12
CA VAL A 9 1.63 12.49 0.24
C VAL A 9 0.62 11.71 -0.56
N ALA A 10 1.01 10.52 -1.02
CA ALA A 10 0.11 9.55 -1.63
C ALA A 10 0.47 8.13 -1.23
N VAL A 11 -0.53 7.37 -0.77
CA VAL A 11 -0.43 5.92 -0.53
C VAL A 11 -1.60 5.24 -1.22
N LEU A 12 -1.32 4.28 -2.08
CA LEU A 12 -2.34 3.55 -2.80
C LEU A 12 -2.33 2.09 -2.38
N THR A 13 -3.53 1.55 -2.11
CA THR A 13 -3.77 0.12 -1.94
C THR A 13 -4.65 -0.39 -3.07
N ASN A 14 -4.39 -1.62 -3.53
CA ASN A 14 -5.32 -2.30 -4.40
C ASN A 14 -6.56 -2.66 -3.58
N TYR A 15 -7.73 -2.47 -4.18
CA TYR A 15 -8.98 -2.95 -3.61
C TYR A 15 -9.25 -4.36 -4.14
N ARG A 16 -9.50 -5.32 -3.24
CA ARG A 16 -9.89 -6.66 -3.66
C ARG A 16 -11.35 -6.67 -4.09
N GLU A 17 -11.60 -7.00 -5.34
CA GLU A 17 -12.95 -7.12 -5.89
C GLU A 17 -13.36 -8.59 -5.95
N ASP A 18 -14.60 -8.90 -5.55
CA ASP A 18 -15.14 -10.27 -5.58
C ASP A 18 -15.48 -10.73 -7.00
N LYS A 19 -15.50 -9.81 -7.99
CA LYS A 19 -15.81 -10.12 -9.39
C LYS A 19 -14.64 -9.71 -10.28
N CYS A 20 -14.04 -10.69 -10.97
CA CYS A 20 -12.92 -10.51 -11.89
C CYS A 20 -13.12 -9.42 -12.94
N ALA A 21 -14.34 -9.22 -13.45
CA ALA A 21 -14.63 -8.22 -14.47
C ALA A 21 -14.46 -6.77 -14.02
N GLN A 22 -14.45 -6.50 -12.71
CA GLN A 22 -14.28 -5.16 -12.12
C GLN A 22 -12.85 -4.91 -11.64
N ALA A 23 -12.02 -5.95 -11.54
CA ALA A 23 -10.63 -5.85 -11.12
C ALA A 23 -9.70 -5.30 -12.22
N VAL A 24 -10.11 -5.40 -13.47
CA VAL A 24 -9.32 -5.02 -14.65
C VAL A 24 -9.72 -3.61 -15.10
N GLY A 25 -8.87 -2.64 -14.75
CA GLY A 25 -9.02 -1.27 -15.26
C GLY A 25 -8.31 -1.10 -16.61
N VAL A 26 -8.83 -0.21 -17.45
CA VAL A 26 -8.19 0.20 -18.72
C VAL A 26 -6.86 0.91 -18.49
N HIS A 27 -6.66 1.48 -17.28
CA HIS A 27 -5.49 2.27 -16.91
C HIS A 27 -4.81 1.77 -15.65
N SER A 28 -3.48 1.93 -15.58
CA SER A 28 -2.70 1.62 -14.37
C SER A 28 -3.10 2.53 -13.19
N ARG A 29 -3.29 1.94 -12.02
CA ARG A 29 -3.55 2.64 -10.75
C ARG A 29 -2.44 3.65 -10.38
N GLY A 30 -1.20 3.40 -10.81
CA GLY A 30 -0.07 4.30 -10.59
C GLY A 30 -0.25 5.69 -11.19
N ARG A 31 -1.05 5.83 -12.25
CA ARG A 31 -1.38 7.14 -12.84
C ARG A 31 -2.06 8.07 -11.85
N ILE A 32 -2.92 7.55 -10.97
CA ILE A 32 -3.65 8.32 -9.96
C ILE A 32 -2.68 8.88 -8.92
N VAL A 33 -1.76 8.05 -8.42
CA VAL A 33 -0.71 8.49 -7.50
C VAL A 33 0.13 9.60 -8.15
N ASN A 34 0.58 9.38 -9.39
CA ASN A 34 1.39 10.34 -10.11
C ASN A 34 0.63 11.65 -10.38
N SER A 35 -0.64 11.61 -10.76
CA SER A 35 -1.42 12.82 -11.02
C SER A 35 -1.47 13.73 -9.80
N TRP A 36 -1.58 13.17 -8.58
CA TRP A 36 -1.51 13.96 -7.35
C TRP A 36 -0.09 14.47 -7.07
N LEU A 37 0.90 13.58 -7.07
CA LEU A 37 2.26 13.93 -6.67
C LEU A 37 2.95 14.90 -7.64
N THR A 38 2.61 14.86 -8.93
CA THR A 38 3.26 15.68 -9.97
C THR A 38 2.45 16.91 -10.38
N SER A 39 1.22 17.10 -9.86
CA SER A 39 0.48 18.33 -10.13
C SER A 39 1.23 19.54 -9.58
N SER A 40 1.28 20.61 -10.38
CA SER A 40 2.10 21.79 -10.07
C SER A 40 1.63 22.51 -8.80
N PRO A 41 2.53 22.87 -7.87
CA PRO A 41 2.19 23.71 -6.73
C PRO A 41 1.63 25.08 -7.12
N SER A 42 2.06 25.60 -8.30
CA SER A 42 1.63 26.91 -8.83
C SER A 42 0.15 26.97 -9.22
N GLU A 43 -0.52 25.84 -9.34
CA GLU A 43 -1.95 25.78 -9.66
C GLU A 43 -2.84 25.95 -8.43
N GLY A 44 -2.27 25.99 -7.21
CA GLY A 44 -3.02 26.20 -5.97
C GLY A 44 -4.04 25.10 -5.68
N GLN A 45 -3.91 23.93 -6.32
CA GLN A 45 -4.84 22.81 -6.14
C GLN A 45 -4.76 22.27 -4.72
N THR A 46 -5.86 22.38 -3.97
CA THR A 46 -5.98 21.82 -2.64
C THR A 46 -6.23 20.31 -2.70
N THR A 47 -5.99 19.61 -1.58
CA THR A 47 -6.40 18.20 -1.43
C THR A 47 -7.88 18.02 -1.74
N HIS A 48 -8.72 18.95 -1.28
CA HIS A 48 -10.17 18.92 -1.48
C HIS A 48 -10.55 19.05 -2.96
N ASP A 49 -9.87 19.92 -3.72
CA ASP A 49 -10.13 20.09 -5.15
C ASP A 49 -9.75 18.84 -5.93
N PHE A 50 -8.56 18.27 -5.65
CA PHE A 50 -8.12 17.02 -6.27
C PHE A 50 -9.08 15.87 -6.02
N VAL A 51 -9.54 15.71 -4.77
CA VAL A 51 -10.50 14.65 -4.39
C VAL A 51 -11.83 14.85 -5.10
N ARG A 52 -12.31 16.10 -5.19
CA ARG A 52 -13.55 16.43 -5.92
C ARG A 52 -13.45 16.08 -7.40
N GLU A 53 -12.35 16.43 -8.05
CA GLU A 53 -12.07 16.08 -9.44
C GLU A 53 -12.04 14.56 -9.64
N MET A 54 -11.37 13.85 -8.73
CA MET A 54 -11.26 12.38 -8.79
C MET A 54 -12.62 11.70 -8.65
N VAL A 55 -13.45 12.13 -7.71
CA VAL A 55 -14.81 11.58 -7.49
C VAL A 55 -15.69 11.83 -8.73
N ALA A 56 -15.53 12.97 -9.39
CA ALA A 56 -16.28 13.32 -10.60
C ALA A 56 -15.72 12.66 -11.87
N SER A 57 -14.46 12.19 -11.87
CA SER A 57 -13.77 11.69 -13.06
C SER A 57 -14.30 10.33 -13.53
N PRO A 58 -14.77 10.21 -14.77
CA PRO A 58 -15.08 8.93 -15.37
C PRO A 58 -13.86 8.02 -15.52
N GLU A 59 -12.66 8.60 -15.75
CA GLU A 59 -11.41 7.87 -15.91
C GLU A 59 -10.97 7.21 -14.60
N ALA A 60 -11.18 7.83 -13.45
CA ALA A 60 -10.90 7.25 -12.14
C ALA A 60 -11.77 6.01 -11.89
N LYS A 61 -12.98 5.99 -12.41
CA LYS A 61 -13.92 4.82 -12.33
C LYS A 61 -13.53 3.67 -13.26
N GLN A 62 -12.73 3.94 -14.30
CA GLN A 62 -12.23 2.93 -15.24
C GLN A 62 -10.90 2.31 -14.81
N VAL A 63 -10.31 2.78 -13.72
CA VAL A 63 -9.14 2.17 -13.09
C VAL A 63 -9.61 0.99 -12.23
N GLY A 64 -8.87 -0.11 -12.21
CA GLY A 64 -9.18 -1.24 -11.34
C GLY A 64 -9.26 -0.83 -9.87
N GLY A 65 -9.96 -1.59 -9.04
CA GLY A 65 -10.24 -1.26 -7.64
C GLY A 65 -9.04 -0.76 -6.86
N PHE A 66 -9.17 0.42 -6.23
CA PHE A 66 -8.14 1.04 -5.41
C PHE A 66 -8.73 1.83 -4.24
N SER A 67 -7.91 2.03 -3.22
CA SER A 67 -8.08 3.09 -2.22
C SER A 67 -6.80 3.94 -2.19
N LEU A 68 -6.96 5.26 -2.28
CA LEU A 68 -5.87 6.23 -2.24
C LEU A 68 -6.00 7.07 -0.97
N VAL A 69 -4.93 7.09 -0.17
CA VAL A 69 -4.72 8.11 0.87
C VAL A 69 -3.91 9.23 0.24
N CYS A 70 -4.42 10.46 0.24
CA CYS A 70 -3.72 11.61 -0.33
C CYS A 70 -3.97 12.89 0.47
N GLY A 71 -3.03 13.83 0.38
CA GLY A 71 -3.10 15.13 1.03
C GLY A 71 -1.73 15.76 1.18
N HIS A 72 -1.65 16.81 1.99
CA HIS A 72 -0.39 17.42 2.39
C HIS A 72 -0.02 17.00 3.83
N VAL A 73 1.28 16.88 4.11
CA VAL A 73 1.74 16.73 5.50
C VAL A 73 1.24 17.93 6.32
N ASN A 74 0.90 17.69 7.58
CA ASN A 74 0.31 18.68 8.49
C ASN A 74 -1.13 19.13 8.17
N GLU A 75 -1.78 18.49 7.21
CA GLU A 75 -3.20 18.66 6.91
C GLU A 75 -3.95 17.33 7.04
N PRO A 76 -5.29 17.35 7.15
CA PRO A 76 -6.08 16.14 7.05
C PRO A 76 -5.86 15.43 5.71
N LEU A 77 -5.70 14.11 5.76
CA LEU A 77 -5.53 13.27 4.57
C LEU A 77 -6.88 12.69 4.15
N ALA A 78 -7.17 12.73 2.87
CA ALA A 78 -8.36 12.11 2.31
C ALA A 78 -8.12 10.64 1.99
N ILE A 79 -9.12 9.79 2.23
CA ILE A 79 -9.18 8.43 1.69
C ILE A 79 -10.27 8.39 0.63
N VAL A 80 -9.86 8.21 -0.62
CA VAL A 80 -10.75 8.17 -1.80
C VAL A 80 -10.55 6.88 -2.57
N SER A 81 -11.60 6.36 -3.17
CA SER A 81 -11.56 5.14 -3.99
C SER A 81 -12.30 5.34 -5.31
N ASN A 82 -12.12 4.41 -6.26
CA ASN A 82 -12.93 4.38 -7.48
C ASN A 82 -14.43 4.13 -7.22
N ARG A 83 -14.82 3.83 -5.98
CA ARG A 83 -16.19 3.65 -5.53
C ARG A 83 -16.77 4.86 -4.79
N SER A 84 -15.95 5.88 -4.52
CA SER A 84 -16.43 7.11 -3.91
C SER A 84 -17.42 7.79 -4.86
N SER A 85 -18.65 8.01 -4.38
CA SER A 85 -19.76 8.54 -5.20
C SER A 85 -19.87 10.06 -5.13
N ASP A 86 -19.49 10.62 -4.00
CA ASP A 86 -19.63 12.04 -3.65
C ASP A 86 -18.63 12.46 -2.56
N MET A 87 -18.57 13.75 -2.27
CA MET A 87 -17.67 14.32 -1.29
C MET A 87 -18.07 14.04 0.16
N ASP A 88 -19.36 13.82 0.42
CA ASP A 88 -19.88 13.62 1.78
C ASP A 88 -19.46 12.25 2.36
N HIS A 89 -19.11 11.32 1.49
CA HIS A 89 -18.64 9.98 1.85
C HIS A 89 -17.09 9.84 1.81
N ILE A 90 -16.36 10.97 1.70
CA ILE A 90 -14.90 10.93 1.79
C ILE A 90 -14.47 10.88 3.25
N THR A 91 -13.66 9.88 3.60
CA THR A 91 -13.06 9.79 4.93
C THR A 91 -11.84 10.69 5.01
N TRP A 92 -11.85 11.62 5.96
CA TRP A 92 -10.71 12.45 6.30
C TRP A 92 -10.04 11.90 7.56
N VAL A 93 -8.74 11.69 7.52
CA VAL A 93 -7.93 11.18 8.63
C VAL A 93 -6.90 12.23 9.07
N ALA A 94 -6.43 12.09 10.32
CA ALA A 94 -5.55 13.08 10.95
C ALA A 94 -6.16 14.48 11.08
N ALA A 95 -7.49 14.59 11.03
CA ALA A 95 -8.21 15.84 11.30
C ALA A 95 -8.16 16.20 12.79
N GLU A 96 -8.06 15.21 13.65
CA GLU A 96 -8.01 15.36 15.10
C GLU A 96 -6.74 14.73 15.68
N LYS A 97 -6.26 15.27 16.80
CA LYS A 97 -5.14 14.69 17.53
C LYS A 97 -5.49 13.29 18.03
N ASN A 98 -4.50 12.41 18.05
CA ASN A 98 -4.61 11.02 18.49
C ASN A 98 -5.52 10.15 17.63
N GLN A 99 -5.90 10.59 16.44
CA GLN A 99 -6.64 9.79 15.51
C GLN A 99 -5.72 8.76 14.85
N THR A 100 -6.13 7.49 14.90
CA THR A 100 -5.46 6.38 14.20
C THR A 100 -6.44 5.72 13.25
N ARG A 101 -6.04 5.48 12.01
CA ARG A 101 -6.87 4.83 11.01
C ARG A 101 -6.07 3.81 10.22
N GLY A 102 -6.54 2.57 10.22
CA GLY A 102 -5.99 1.49 9.40
C GLY A 102 -6.72 1.39 8.06
N LEU A 103 -5.95 1.15 7.00
CA LEU A 103 -6.45 0.86 5.67
C LEU A 103 -5.72 -0.37 5.12
N SER A 104 -6.44 -1.25 4.45
CA SER A 104 -5.89 -2.41 3.77
C SER A 104 -6.49 -2.55 2.36
N ASN A 105 -6.43 -3.73 1.77
CA ASN A 105 -6.94 -4.03 0.42
C ASN A 105 -8.47 -4.17 0.39
N THR A 106 -9.18 -3.28 1.09
CA THR A 106 -10.63 -3.23 1.23
C THR A 106 -11.11 -1.79 1.35
N SER A 107 -12.41 -1.54 1.49
CA SER A 107 -12.92 -0.19 1.73
C SER A 107 -12.53 0.30 3.13
N VAL A 108 -12.43 1.63 3.29
CA VAL A 108 -12.09 2.24 4.57
C VAL A 108 -13.11 1.92 5.69
N ASP A 109 -14.36 1.63 5.30
CA ASP A 109 -15.46 1.31 6.24
C ASP A 109 -15.53 -0.17 6.57
N ASP A 110 -14.81 -1.02 5.84
CA ASP A 110 -14.74 -2.45 6.15
C ASP A 110 -13.85 -2.70 7.37
N ARG A 111 -14.48 -2.95 8.49
CA ARG A 111 -13.84 -3.24 9.78
C ARG A 111 -13.77 -4.74 10.09
N THR A 112 -14.08 -5.60 9.10
CA THR A 112 -14.09 -7.06 9.30
C THR A 112 -12.71 -7.70 9.22
N TRP A 113 -11.70 -6.97 8.76
CA TRP A 113 -10.33 -7.46 8.65
C TRP A 113 -9.59 -7.28 9.97
N PRO A 114 -9.23 -8.39 10.69
CA PRO A 114 -8.61 -8.31 12.02
C PRO A 114 -7.36 -7.41 12.02
N LYS A 115 -6.48 -7.53 11.02
CA LYS A 115 -5.24 -6.73 10.94
C LYS A 115 -5.45 -5.22 10.92
N ILE A 116 -6.64 -4.73 10.52
CA ILE A 116 -6.95 -3.29 10.54
C ILE A 116 -7.12 -2.84 11.98
N LEU A 117 -7.96 -3.56 12.76
CA LEU A 117 -8.23 -3.23 14.15
C LEU A 117 -7.00 -3.43 15.03
N ASP A 118 -6.29 -4.54 14.82
CA ASP A 118 -5.06 -4.85 15.54
C ASP A 118 -3.96 -3.83 15.24
N GLY A 119 -3.82 -3.44 13.96
CA GLY A 119 -2.86 -2.42 13.53
C GLY A 119 -3.13 -1.05 14.15
N GLU A 120 -4.39 -0.62 14.23
CA GLU A 120 -4.77 0.63 14.90
C GLU A 120 -4.42 0.57 16.39
N ASN A 121 -4.76 -0.52 17.08
CA ASN A 121 -4.45 -0.71 18.50
C ASN A 121 -2.94 -0.74 18.76
N LEU A 122 -2.19 -1.47 17.94
CA LEU A 122 -0.73 -1.55 18.05
C LEU A 122 -0.06 -0.20 17.80
N MET A 123 -0.53 0.55 16.81
CA MET A 123 -0.01 1.89 16.52
C MET A 123 -0.31 2.86 17.66
N GLN A 124 -1.52 2.85 18.21
CA GLN A 124 -1.88 3.68 19.38
C GLN A 124 -0.99 3.37 20.59
N ARG A 125 -0.75 2.07 20.86
CA ARG A 125 0.16 1.65 21.94
C ARG A 125 1.59 2.11 21.68
N ALA A 126 2.13 1.87 20.47
CA ALA A 126 3.49 2.28 20.12
C ALA A 126 3.72 3.78 20.31
N ILE A 127 2.75 4.62 19.90
CA ILE A 127 2.79 6.08 20.08
C ILE A 127 2.63 6.43 21.56
N GLY A 128 1.68 5.81 22.27
CA GLY A 128 1.44 6.07 23.69
C GLY A 128 2.66 5.75 24.55
N ASP A 129 3.27 4.59 24.35
CA ASP A 129 4.47 4.16 25.05
C ASP A 129 5.65 5.08 24.79
N HIS A 130 5.84 5.50 23.51
CA HIS A 130 6.86 6.45 23.12
C HIS A 130 6.71 7.79 23.86
N VAL A 131 5.50 8.33 23.89
CA VAL A 131 5.21 9.60 24.57
C VAL A 131 5.41 9.48 26.07
N GLN A 132 4.95 8.38 26.68
CA GLN A 132 5.10 8.14 28.12
C GLN A 132 6.55 8.00 28.53
N ALA A 133 7.37 7.32 27.73
CA ALA A 133 8.78 7.09 28.00
C ALA A 133 9.67 8.27 27.57
N GLN A 134 9.12 9.29 26.92
CA GLN A 134 9.86 10.45 26.38
C GLN A 134 11.04 10.04 25.49
N GLU A 135 10.81 9.05 24.65
CA GLU A 135 11.83 8.48 23.76
C GLU A 135 12.13 9.41 22.57
N ASP A 136 13.25 9.17 21.91
CA ASP A 136 13.64 9.87 20.69
C ASP A 136 12.89 9.33 19.45
N GLU A 137 13.04 10.03 18.33
CA GLU A 137 12.36 9.69 17.07
C GLU A 137 12.83 8.35 16.48
N ASP A 138 14.12 7.98 16.71
CA ASP A 138 14.63 6.69 16.24
C ASP A 138 13.97 5.53 16.98
N THR A 139 13.71 5.68 18.26
CA THR A 139 12.99 4.70 19.06
C THR A 139 11.53 4.58 18.60
N LEU A 140 10.86 5.72 18.29
CA LEU A 140 9.52 5.69 17.69
C LEU A 140 9.53 4.95 16.36
N LEU A 141 10.50 5.23 15.49
CA LEU A 141 10.65 4.54 14.22
C LEU A 141 10.74 3.02 14.41
N GLN A 142 11.57 2.55 15.37
CA GLN A 142 11.69 1.11 15.65
C GLN A 142 10.39 0.51 16.19
N ARG A 143 9.64 1.23 17.04
CA ARG A 143 8.33 0.79 17.51
C ARG A 143 7.34 0.62 16.35
N LEU A 144 7.30 1.58 15.41
CA LEU A 144 6.43 1.52 14.22
C LEU A 144 6.83 0.39 13.26
N LEU A 145 8.14 0.15 13.08
CA LEU A 145 8.61 -1.02 12.33
C LEU A 145 8.23 -2.33 13.02
N GLY A 146 8.19 -2.36 14.36
CA GLY A 146 7.66 -3.48 15.14
C GLY A 146 6.18 -3.74 14.82
N VAL A 147 5.35 -2.70 14.75
CA VAL A 147 3.93 -2.84 14.33
C VAL A 147 3.84 -3.43 12.93
N LEU A 148 4.65 -2.94 11.98
CA LEU A 148 4.69 -3.44 10.60
C LEU A 148 5.24 -4.87 10.48
N SER A 149 5.90 -5.38 11.52
CA SER A 149 6.44 -6.75 11.59
C SER A 149 5.52 -7.74 12.31
N THR A 150 4.31 -7.31 12.69
CA THR A 150 3.36 -8.18 13.39
C THR A 150 2.85 -9.28 12.46
N ASP A 151 3.25 -10.51 12.76
CA ASP A 151 2.93 -11.71 12.01
C ASP A 151 1.95 -12.58 12.80
N THR A 152 0.72 -12.60 12.37
CA THR A 152 -0.36 -13.44 12.89
C THR A 152 -0.87 -14.43 11.84
N LEU A 153 -0.11 -14.61 10.75
CA LEU A 153 -0.48 -15.52 9.67
C LEU A 153 -0.43 -16.97 10.17
N PRO A 154 -1.49 -17.79 9.98
CA PRO A 154 -1.46 -19.19 10.36
C PRO A 154 -0.35 -19.93 9.60
N ARG A 155 0.30 -20.88 10.27
CA ARG A 155 1.32 -21.73 9.65
C ARG A 155 0.63 -22.95 9.04
N LEU A 156 0.43 -22.90 7.73
CA LEU A 156 -0.08 -24.04 6.96
C LEU A 156 1.06 -25.02 6.62
N PRO A 157 0.74 -26.26 6.24
CA PRO A 157 1.75 -27.25 5.85
C PRO A 157 2.70 -26.70 4.78
N GLU A 158 3.96 -27.18 4.80
CA GLU A 158 4.95 -26.86 3.78
C GLU A 158 4.44 -27.25 2.39
N GLY A 159 4.75 -26.44 1.37
CA GLY A 159 4.23 -26.62 0.00
C GLY A 159 2.78 -26.15 -0.21
N THR A 160 2.15 -25.52 0.81
CA THR A 160 0.82 -24.94 0.62
C THR A 160 0.89 -23.76 -0.35
N SER A 161 0.06 -23.79 -1.40
CA SER A 161 0.00 -22.72 -2.39
C SER A 161 -0.43 -21.38 -1.80
N VAL A 162 0.00 -20.28 -2.41
CA VAL A 162 -0.41 -18.91 -2.03
C VAL A 162 -1.94 -18.77 -2.04
N GLN A 163 -2.62 -19.45 -2.96
CA GLN A 163 -4.08 -19.43 -3.08
C GLN A 163 -4.78 -19.85 -1.76
N ASN A 164 -4.24 -20.82 -1.05
CA ASN A 164 -4.78 -21.26 0.23
C ASN A 164 -4.57 -20.26 1.36
N TYR A 165 -3.56 -19.38 1.24
CA TYR A 165 -3.31 -18.31 2.20
C TYR A 165 -4.18 -17.07 1.97
N ILE A 166 -4.79 -16.90 0.80
CA ILE A 166 -5.47 -15.66 0.42
C ILE A 166 -6.51 -15.23 1.46
N GLN A 167 -7.30 -16.17 1.98
CA GLN A 167 -8.31 -15.87 3.00
C GLN A 167 -7.70 -15.39 4.34
N HIS A 168 -6.47 -15.78 4.63
CA HIS A 168 -5.74 -15.45 5.86
C HIS A 168 -4.93 -14.15 5.75
N LEU A 169 -4.69 -13.62 4.54
CA LEU A 169 -3.96 -12.37 4.35
C LEU A 169 -4.62 -11.15 5.03
N ARG A 170 -5.91 -11.26 5.34
CA ARG A 170 -6.64 -10.25 6.12
C ARG A 170 -6.36 -10.27 7.62
N GLU A 171 -5.69 -11.31 8.11
CA GLU A 171 -5.43 -11.54 9.52
C GLU A 171 -4.08 -10.97 9.96
N SER A 172 -3.10 -10.88 9.05
CA SER A 172 -1.72 -10.48 9.38
C SER A 172 -1.28 -9.18 8.72
N ILE A 173 -0.59 -8.31 9.50
CA ILE A 173 0.04 -7.09 8.98
C ILE A 173 1.27 -7.47 8.18
N PHE A 174 2.16 -8.27 8.76
CA PHE A 174 3.31 -8.83 8.07
C PHE A 174 2.96 -10.20 7.49
N VAL A 175 3.35 -10.42 6.26
CA VAL A 175 3.25 -11.71 5.59
C VAL A 175 4.66 -12.18 5.27
N PRO A 176 5.16 -13.26 5.89
CA PRO A 176 6.43 -13.87 5.49
C PRO A 176 6.35 -14.37 4.05
N VAL A 177 7.46 -14.70 3.44
CA VAL A 177 7.43 -15.32 2.10
C VAL A 177 6.69 -16.66 2.20
N ILE A 178 5.62 -16.80 1.43
CA ILE A 178 4.79 -18.00 1.26
C ILE A 178 4.76 -18.40 -0.22
N GLY A 179 4.43 -19.64 -0.49
CA GLY A 179 4.47 -20.24 -1.84
C GLY A 179 5.66 -21.19 -2.01
N ALA A 180 5.47 -22.25 -2.78
CA ALA A 180 6.51 -23.25 -2.99
C ALA A 180 7.51 -22.77 -4.06
N GLU A 181 8.81 -22.99 -3.83
CA GLU A 181 9.85 -22.73 -4.84
C GLU A 181 9.64 -23.58 -6.13
N ASP A 182 9.02 -24.76 -6.00
CA ASP A 182 8.76 -25.66 -7.12
C ASP A 182 7.70 -25.17 -8.11
N ASP A 183 6.76 -24.31 -7.66
CA ASP A 183 5.75 -23.72 -8.56
C ASP A 183 6.37 -22.66 -9.49
N VAL A 184 7.44 -21.99 -9.06
CA VAL A 184 8.16 -20.99 -9.87
C VAL A 184 8.86 -21.64 -11.07
N ASN A 185 9.41 -22.84 -10.89
CA ASN A 185 10.15 -23.50 -11.97
C ASN A 185 9.21 -24.13 -13.00
N LYS A 186 8.09 -24.71 -12.59
CA LYS A 186 7.12 -25.30 -13.52
C LYS A 186 6.42 -24.25 -14.38
N GLU A 187 5.98 -23.13 -13.78
CA GLU A 187 5.28 -22.08 -14.54
C GLU A 187 6.24 -21.22 -15.36
N ALA A 188 7.51 -21.08 -14.94
CA ALA A 188 8.52 -20.43 -15.76
C ALA A 188 8.87 -21.25 -17.01
N GLU A 189 8.87 -22.58 -16.91
CA GLU A 189 9.04 -23.47 -18.07
C GLU A 189 7.80 -23.46 -18.98
N ASP A 190 6.59 -23.52 -18.42
CA ASP A 190 5.34 -23.45 -19.17
C ASP A 190 5.11 -22.07 -19.81
N THR A 191 5.44 -20.96 -19.11
CA THR A 191 5.38 -19.60 -19.70
C THR A 191 6.51 -19.34 -20.70
N ALA A 192 7.70 -19.92 -20.54
CA ALA A 192 8.76 -19.81 -21.53
C ALA A 192 8.40 -20.58 -22.81
N ALA A 193 7.81 -21.77 -22.69
CA ALA A 193 7.32 -22.54 -23.81
C ALA A 193 6.17 -21.83 -24.56
N ALA A 194 5.22 -21.24 -23.81
CA ALA A 194 4.10 -20.47 -24.38
C ALA A 194 4.57 -19.15 -25.04
N ARG A 195 5.62 -18.48 -24.52
CA ARG A 195 6.18 -17.26 -25.13
C ARG A 195 6.87 -17.49 -26.44
N ILE A 196 7.49 -18.67 -26.67
CA ILE A 196 8.13 -19.01 -27.93
C ILE A 196 7.07 -19.23 -29.04
N GLU A 197 5.87 -19.69 -28.70
CA GLU A 197 4.77 -19.82 -29.66
C GLU A 197 4.01 -18.52 -29.92
N ASP A 198 4.01 -17.55 -29.00
CA ASP A 198 3.23 -16.30 -29.06
C ASP A 198 3.99 -15.09 -29.63
N GLU A 199 5.34 -15.14 -29.72
CA GLU A 199 6.12 -14.11 -30.43
C GLU A 199 5.86 -14.08 -31.96
N MET A 200 5.10 -15.04 -32.47
CA MET A 200 4.65 -15.06 -33.87
C MET A 200 3.24 -14.50 -34.10
N LYS A 201 2.54 -14.04 -33.05
CA LYS A 201 1.19 -13.42 -33.17
C LYS A 201 1.12 -12.13 -32.38
N GLN A 202 0.64 -11.07 -33.03
CA GLN A 202 0.52 -9.70 -32.52
C GLN A 202 -0.10 -9.62 -31.09
N PRO A 203 0.28 -8.63 -30.26
CA PRO A 203 -0.15 -8.57 -28.87
C PRO A 203 -1.62 -8.22 -28.76
N GLN A 204 -2.45 -9.17 -28.41
CA GLN A 204 -3.79 -8.91 -27.86
C GLN A 204 -3.63 -8.69 -26.36
N VAL A 205 -3.79 -7.42 -25.95
CA VAL A 205 -3.92 -7.02 -24.54
C VAL A 205 -5.32 -7.43 -24.08
N ASN A 206 -5.53 -8.68 -23.72
CA ASN A 206 -6.77 -9.13 -23.06
C ASN A 206 -6.55 -10.49 -22.39
N GLY A 207 -6.00 -10.46 -21.18
CA GLY A 207 -6.06 -11.57 -20.24
C GLY A 207 -6.47 -11.08 -18.86
N PRO A 208 -7.27 -11.83 -18.09
CA PRO A 208 -7.65 -11.40 -16.74
C PRO A 208 -6.43 -11.33 -15.84
N LEU A 209 -6.18 -10.16 -15.24
CA LEU A 209 -5.07 -9.87 -14.31
C LEU A 209 -5.10 -10.73 -13.03
N ASP A 210 -6.10 -11.58 -12.85
CA ASP A 210 -6.27 -12.41 -11.66
C ASP A 210 -5.39 -13.67 -11.63
N GLN A 211 -4.83 -14.09 -12.75
CA GLN A 211 -3.96 -15.28 -12.80
C GLN A 211 -2.52 -15.02 -12.33
N ASN A 212 -2.07 -13.75 -12.32
CA ASN A 212 -0.71 -13.40 -11.93
C ASN A 212 -0.47 -13.34 -10.40
N TYR A 213 -1.52 -13.40 -9.57
CA TYR A 213 -1.37 -13.42 -8.11
C TYR A 213 -1.19 -14.83 -7.53
N SER A 214 -1.34 -15.86 -8.34
CA SER A 214 -1.29 -17.25 -7.87
C SER A 214 0.02 -17.95 -8.15
N SER A 215 0.92 -17.33 -8.91
CA SER A 215 2.20 -17.94 -9.29
C SER A 215 3.38 -17.24 -8.61
N GLY A 216 4.22 -18.04 -7.96
CA GLY A 216 5.46 -17.60 -7.34
C GLY A 216 5.35 -17.16 -5.87
N PRO A 217 6.49 -16.82 -5.25
CA PRO A 217 6.57 -16.43 -3.85
C PRO A 217 5.83 -15.11 -3.59
N TYR A 218 5.09 -15.06 -2.49
CA TYR A 218 4.35 -13.88 -2.05
C TYR A 218 4.72 -13.50 -0.62
N GLY A 219 4.88 -12.22 -0.33
CA GLY A 219 5.19 -11.75 1.02
C GLY A 219 5.30 -10.24 1.13
N THR A 220 5.53 -9.75 2.35
CA THR A 220 5.78 -8.34 2.63
C THR A 220 7.21 -7.99 2.24
N GLN A 221 7.39 -7.36 1.08
CA GLN A 221 8.72 -7.02 0.57
C GLN A 221 9.34 -5.84 1.30
N LYS A 222 8.55 -4.82 1.65
CA LYS A 222 9.03 -3.58 2.23
C LYS A 222 8.15 -3.07 3.36
N GLN A 223 8.77 -2.34 4.28
CA GLN A 223 8.12 -1.58 5.33
C GLN A 223 8.47 -0.11 5.15
N THR A 224 7.48 0.79 5.26
CA THR A 224 7.70 2.22 5.10
C THR A 224 7.08 2.97 6.26
N VAL A 225 7.83 3.90 6.84
CA VAL A 225 7.38 4.84 7.87
C VAL A 225 7.59 6.25 7.37
N LEU A 226 6.56 7.07 7.46
CA LEU A 226 6.61 8.51 7.19
C LEU A 226 6.29 9.25 8.49
N LEU A 227 7.23 10.05 8.97
CA LEU A 227 7.05 10.94 10.12
C LEU A 227 7.04 12.37 9.63
N ALA A 228 6.01 13.13 9.99
CA ALA A 228 5.90 14.54 9.70
C ALA A 228 5.77 15.32 11.02
N ARG A 229 6.58 16.36 11.19
CA ARG A 229 6.57 17.23 12.36
C ARG A 229 5.81 18.52 12.07
N PRO A 230 5.24 19.17 13.10
CA PRO A 230 4.55 20.45 12.93
C PRO A 230 5.43 21.57 12.36
N ASP A 231 6.75 21.49 12.52
CA ASP A 231 7.72 22.43 11.95
C ASP A 231 7.98 22.22 10.44
N GLY A 232 7.31 21.24 9.83
CA GLY A 232 7.46 20.90 8.41
C GLY A 232 8.60 19.94 8.11
N ARG A 233 9.33 19.45 9.13
CA ARG A 233 10.33 18.38 8.92
C ARG A 233 9.63 17.07 8.62
N VAL A 234 10.06 16.40 7.55
CA VAL A 234 9.57 15.10 7.13
C VAL A 234 10.72 14.11 7.12
N ARG A 235 10.49 12.94 7.69
CA ARG A 235 11.36 11.78 7.60
C ARG A 235 10.63 10.64 6.91
N TYR A 236 11.17 10.19 5.79
CA TYR A 236 10.71 9.01 5.06
C TYR A 236 11.71 7.89 5.24
N PHE A 237 11.28 6.78 5.83
CA PHE A 237 12.11 5.61 6.05
C PHE A 237 11.51 4.40 5.35
N GLU A 238 12.35 3.66 4.61
CA GLU A 238 11.95 2.42 3.94
C GLU A 238 12.95 1.32 4.28
N ARG A 239 12.44 0.17 4.72
CA ARG A 239 13.18 -1.06 4.96
C ARG A 239 12.82 -2.09 3.91
N THR A 240 13.79 -2.61 3.18
CA THR A 240 13.62 -3.74 2.28
C THR A 240 13.90 -5.03 3.04
N LEU A 241 12.93 -5.94 3.07
CA LEU A 241 13.01 -7.22 3.77
C LEU A 241 13.39 -8.37 2.83
N TYR A 242 12.95 -8.28 1.57
CA TYR A 242 13.25 -9.27 0.53
C TYR A 242 13.58 -8.56 -0.78
N ASP A 243 14.53 -9.11 -1.54
CA ASP A 243 14.85 -8.66 -2.88
C ASP A 243 13.79 -9.12 -3.91
N ASN A 244 14.05 -8.86 -5.20
CA ASN A 244 13.12 -9.23 -6.26
C ASN A 244 13.06 -10.76 -6.52
N ASP A 245 14.02 -11.50 -6.01
CA ASP A 245 14.08 -12.96 -6.08
C ASP A 245 13.55 -13.61 -4.78
N ALA A 246 12.83 -12.85 -3.95
CA ALA A 246 12.30 -13.25 -2.64
C ALA A 246 13.38 -13.72 -1.63
N ARG A 247 14.66 -13.34 -1.83
CA ARG A 247 15.71 -13.63 -0.87
C ARG A 247 15.70 -12.61 0.24
N ALA A 248 15.87 -13.08 1.48
CA ALA A 248 15.91 -12.20 2.65
C ALA A 248 17.10 -11.23 2.58
N VAL A 249 16.81 -9.95 2.78
CA VAL A 249 17.81 -8.88 2.93
C VAL A 249 18.08 -8.71 4.43
N PRO A 250 19.34 -8.82 4.90
CA PRO A 250 19.66 -8.63 6.29
C PRO A 250 19.18 -7.26 6.80
N ILE A 251 18.60 -7.24 8.01
CA ILE A 251 18.06 -6.02 8.61
C ILE A 251 19.16 -4.94 8.68
N GLY A 252 18.83 -3.77 8.19
CA GLY A 252 19.74 -2.61 8.08
C GLY A 252 20.44 -2.48 6.72
N GLN A 253 20.65 -3.56 5.98
CA GLN A 253 21.31 -3.49 4.67
C GLN A 253 20.39 -2.94 3.57
N GLY A 254 19.07 -3.11 3.72
CA GLY A 254 18.07 -2.60 2.79
C GLY A 254 17.39 -1.31 3.26
N ASP A 255 17.91 -0.67 4.31
CA ASP A 255 17.29 0.52 4.90
C ASP A 255 17.67 1.78 4.12
N ARG A 256 16.69 2.64 3.88
CA ARG A 256 16.84 3.96 3.26
C ARG A 256 16.11 4.99 4.11
N SER A 257 16.78 6.11 4.41
CA SER A 257 16.19 7.23 5.15
C SER A 257 16.39 8.52 4.36
N PHE A 258 15.33 9.30 4.22
CA PHE A 258 15.35 10.61 3.60
C PHE A 258 14.73 11.61 4.57
N GLU A 259 15.42 12.73 4.77
CA GLU A 259 14.94 13.83 5.61
C GLU A 259 14.95 15.14 4.82
N PHE A 260 13.89 15.92 4.97
CA PHE A 260 13.78 17.23 4.35
C PHE A 260 12.77 18.08 5.10
N HIS A 261 12.79 19.40 4.86
CA HIS A 261 11.72 20.31 5.25
C HIS A 261 10.81 20.56 4.03
N VAL A 262 9.51 20.64 4.30
CA VAL A 262 8.53 21.00 3.27
C VAL A 262 8.83 22.40 2.76
N GLU A 263 9.01 22.53 1.47
CA GLU A 263 9.17 23.81 0.77
C GLU A 263 7.80 24.51 0.71
N GLN A 264 7.75 25.76 1.18
CA GLN A 264 6.54 26.61 1.13
C GLN A 264 6.36 27.24 -0.24
#